data_81dc643b2b943cec5c0eee54dbc1dab8
#
_entry.id   81dc643b2b943cec5c0eee54dbc1dab8
#
_cell.length_a   1.000
_cell.length_b   1.000
_cell.length_c   1.000
_cell.angle_alpha   90.00
_cell.angle_beta   90.00
_cell.angle_gamma   90.00
#
_symmetry.space_group_name_H-M   'P 1'
#
loop_
_entity.id
_entity.type
_entity.pdbx_description
1 polymer ?
#
loop_
_entity_poly.entity_id
_entity_poly.type
_entity_poly.pdbx_seq_one_letter_code
_entity_poly.pdbx_strand_id
1 'polypeptide(L)'
;LALSFNSNAQKLPKFGHINSNDLLTIMPERDSAEAKLKIFAQELELQLTKMSAEYEKKYTDYQSNVSVMNEVVRASKEEEILELQKRIQDFQQKAQQSLQQKETTLMEPLIAKAKKAITDVSKENGYSYVFDSSIGALIHYPEGDDMLPLVKKKLGLPQ
;
A
#
# COMPACT_ATOMS: atom_id res chain seq x y z
N LEU A 1 53.83 37.11 -22.24
CA LEU A 1 53.18 36.36 -21.15
C LEU A 1 51.78 35.96 -21.62
N ALA A 2 51.62 34.70 -22.05
CA ALA A 2 50.30 34.11 -22.37
C ALA A 2 49.71 33.53 -21.11
N LEU A 3 48.65 34.13 -20.59
CA LEU A 3 47.86 33.62 -19.50
C LEU A 3 46.86 32.55 -20.07
N SER A 4 47.22 31.26 -19.89
CA SER A 4 46.32 30.16 -20.21
C SER A 4 45.21 30.12 -19.15
N PHE A 5 44.03 30.60 -19.46
CA PHE A 5 42.83 30.38 -18.66
C PHE A 5 42.41 28.93 -18.83
N ASN A 6 42.65 28.10 -17.82
CA ASN A 6 42.05 26.79 -17.71
C ASN A 6 40.55 27.00 -17.42
N SER A 7 39.72 27.04 -18.47
CA SER A 7 38.28 27.00 -18.36
C SER A 7 37.88 25.60 -17.93
N ASN A 8 37.65 25.40 -16.62
CA ASN A 8 36.91 24.25 -16.12
C ASN A 8 35.47 24.41 -16.61
N ALA A 9 35.15 23.79 -17.74
CA ALA A 9 33.77 23.71 -18.20
C ALA A 9 32.95 22.97 -17.12
N GLN A 10 32.17 23.70 -16.33
CA GLN A 10 31.21 23.11 -15.40
C GLN A 10 30.28 22.23 -16.22
N LYS A 11 30.30 20.90 -15.93
CA LYS A 11 29.38 19.96 -16.54
C LYS A 11 27.96 20.41 -16.19
N LEU A 12 27.16 20.78 -17.18
CA LEU A 12 25.75 21.14 -16.97
C LEU A 12 25.04 19.97 -16.27
N PRO A 13 24.19 20.25 -15.27
CA PRO A 13 23.45 19.21 -14.60
C PRO A 13 22.51 18.50 -15.58
N LYS A 14 22.55 17.17 -15.61
CA LYS A 14 21.65 16.36 -16.41
C LYS A 14 20.40 16.05 -15.58
N PHE A 15 19.23 16.33 -16.14
CA PHE A 15 17.95 16.08 -15.53
C PHE A 15 17.30 14.86 -16.19
N GLY A 16 16.50 14.12 -15.42
CA GLY A 16 15.68 13.04 -15.90
C GLY A 16 14.33 13.03 -15.17
N HIS A 17 13.38 12.31 -15.70
CA HIS A 17 12.10 12.07 -15.04
C HIS A 17 11.72 10.59 -15.18
N ILE A 18 10.83 10.13 -14.31
CA ILE A 18 10.23 8.81 -14.37
C ILE A 18 8.84 8.85 -13.74
N ASN A 19 7.89 8.15 -14.34
CA ASN A 19 6.61 7.88 -13.68
C ASN A 19 6.78 6.69 -12.74
N SER A 20 6.88 6.95 -11.45
CA SER A 20 7.09 5.90 -10.46
C SER A 20 5.89 4.94 -10.35
N ASN A 21 4.67 5.42 -10.59
CA ASN A 21 3.47 4.56 -10.62
C ASN A 21 3.49 3.56 -11.77
N ASP A 22 3.90 4.01 -12.97
CA ASP A 22 4.03 3.11 -14.13
C ASP A 22 5.08 2.04 -13.86
N LEU A 23 6.23 2.43 -13.26
CA LEU A 23 7.26 1.47 -12.87
C LEU A 23 6.71 0.44 -11.87
N LEU A 24 6.09 0.88 -10.78
CA LEU A 24 5.56 -0.01 -9.76
C LEU A 24 4.47 -0.95 -10.32
N THR A 25 3.68 -0.48 -11.29
CA THR A 25 2.59 -1.27 -11.90
C THR A 25 3.11 -2.47 -12.69
N ILE A 26 4.28 -2.37 -13.30
CA ILE A 26 4.87 -3.44 -14.12
C ILE A 26 5.82 -4.36 -13.34
N MET A 27 6.06 -4.08 -12.06
CA MET A 27 6.91 -4.93 -11.22
C MET A 27 6.14 -6.18 -10.74
N PRO A 28 6.63 -7.41 -10.98
CA PRO A 28 5.90 -8.65 -10.63
C PRO A 28 5.68 -8.82 -9.12
N GLU A 29 6.49 -8.19 -8.29
CA GLU A 29 6.32 -8.20 -6.84
C GLU A 29 5.02 -7.50 -6.41
N ARG A 30 4.48 -6.60 -7.23
CA ARG A 30 3.18 -5.95 -6.98
C ARG A 30 2.05 -6.97 -6.98
N ASP A 31 1.98 -7.84 -7.99
CA ASP A 31 0.95 -8.86 -8.09
C ASP A 31 0.99 -9.78 -6.86
N SER A 32 2.20 -10.13 -6.41
CA SER A 32 2.40 -10.92 -5.20
C SER A 32 1.94 -10.19 -3.93
N ALA A 33 2.20 -8.88 -3.84
CA ALA A 33 1.75 -8.06 -2.71
C ALA A 33 0.22 -7.93 -2.69
N GLU A 34 -0.40 -7.66 -3.85
CA GLU A 34 -1.86 -7.58 -4.01
C GLU A 34 -2.55 -8.91 -3.68
N ALA A 35 -1.99 -10.04 -4.13
CA ALA A 35 -2.53 -11.36 -3.80
C ALA A 35 -2.49 -11.64 -2.28
N LYS A 36 -1.39 -11.28 -1.60
CA LYS A 36 -1.27 -11.41 -0.14
C LYS A 36 -2.22 -10.50 0.60
N LEU A 37 -2.41 -9.26 0.12
CA LEU A 37 -3.36 -8.32 0.71
C LEU A 37 -4.79 -8.82 0.56
N LYS A 38 -5.14 -9.37 -0.61
CA LYS A 38 -6.46 -9.96 -0.88
C LYS A 38 -6.75 -11.14 0.06
N ILE A 39 -5.80 -12.06 0.25
CA ILE A 39 -5.96 -13.18 1.18
C ILE A 39 -6.20 -12.66 2.59
N PHE A 40 -5.41 -11.69 3.03
CA PHE A 40 -5.56 -11.10 4.37
C PHE A 40 -6.93 -10.40 4.54
N ALA A 41 -7.41 -9.69 3.52
CA ALA A 41 -8.75 -9.09 3.54
C ALA A 41 -9.86 -10.14 3.66
N GLN A 42 -9.74 -11.25 2.92
CA GLN A 42 -10.68 -12.37 3.00
C GLN A 42 -10.71 -13.04 4.37
N GLU A 43 -9.56 -13.18 5.02
CA GLU A 43 -9.47 -13.71 6.40
C GLU A 43 -10.21 -12.82 7.40
N LEU A 44 -10.05 -11.50 7.28
CA LEU A 44 -10.76 -10.53 8.13
C LEU A 44 -12.27 -10.55 7.87
N GLU A 45 -12.69 -10.61 6.62
CA GLU A 45 -14.11 -10.71 6.23
C GLU A 45 -14.75 -11.99 6.75
N LEU A 46 -14.05 -13.13 6.63
CA LEU A 46 -14.54 -14.39 7.17
C LEU A 46 -14.71 -14.33 8.70
N GLN A 47 -13.77 -13.70 9.39
CA GLN A 47 -13.88 -13.54 10.84
C GLN A 47 -15.06 -12.63 11.22
N LEU A 48 -15.26 -11.53 10.50
CA LEU A 48 -16.40 -10.63 10.71
C LEU A 48 -17.74 -11.36 10.48
N THR A 49 -17.82 -12.15 9.41
CA THR A 49 -19.00 -12.98 9.09
C THR A 49 -19.33 -13.96 10.22
N LYS A 50 -18.32 -14.63 10.79
CA LYS A 50 -18.51 -15.55 11.94
C LYS A 50 -19.03 -14.80 13.16
N MET A 51 -18.49 -13.63 13.47
CA MET A 51 -18.94 -12.83 14.61
C MET A 51 -20.37 -12.33 14.42
N SER A 52 -20.73 -11.91 13.21
CA SER A 52 -22.08 -11.47 12.87
C SER A 52 -23.08 -12.62 12.96
N ALA A 53 -22.72 -13.82 12.49
CA ALA A 53 -23.58 -15.00 12.61
C ALA A 53 -23.78 -15.42 14.08
N GLU A 54 -22.73 -15.30 14.91
CA GLU A 54 -22.84 -15.52 16.35
C GLU A 54 -23.79 -14.53 17.01
N TYR A 55 -23.69 -13.25 16.64
CA TYR A 55 -24.58 -12.20 17.13
C TYR A 55 -26.04 -12.48 16.76
N GLU A 56 -26.31 -12.77 15.49
CA GLU A 56 -27.67 -13.09 15.02
C GLU A 56 -28.27 -14.29 15.76
N LYS A 57 -27.48 -15.34 15.94
CA LYS A 57 -27.93 -16.52 16.68
C LYS A 57 -28.29 -16.18 18.13
N LYS A 58 -27.38 -15.47 18.85
CA LYS A 58 -27.62 -15.07 20.25
C LYS A 58 -28.83 -14.16 20.37
N TYR A 59 -29.01 -13.23 19.45
CA TYR A 59 -30.10 -12.28 19.42
C TYR A 59 -31.45 -12.99 19.14
N THR A 60 -31.49 -13.88 18.18
CA THR A 60 -32.69 -14.69 17.86
C THR A 60 -33.08 -15.61 19.03
N ASP A 61 -32.10 -16.29 19.64
CA ASP A 61 -32.33 -17.14 20.82
C ASP A 61 -32.85 -16.31 21.99
N TYR A 62 -32.33 -15.11 22.21
CA TYR A 62 -32.83 -14.20 23.24
C TYR A 62 -34.26 -13.77 22.94
N GLN A 63 -34.58 -13.29 21.75
CA GLN A 63 -35.94 -12.86 21.36
C GLN A 63 -36.97 -13.98 21.52
N SER A 64 -36.62 -15.20 21.16
CA SER A 64 -37.54 -16.34 21.22
C SER A 64 -37.86 -16.78 22.64
N ASN A 65 -37.00 -16.49 23.61
CA ASN A 65 -37.11 -17.02 24.97
C ASN A 65 -37.28 -15.93 26.05
N VAL A 66 -37.18 -14.64 25.68
CA VAL A 66 -37.18 -13.52 26.64
C VAL A 66 -38.38 -13.52 27.59
N SER A 67 -39.56 -13.95 27.12
CA SER A 67 -40.78 -13.98 27.90
C SER A 67 -40.82 -15.03 29.03
N VAL A 68 -40.00 -16.09 28.90
CA VAL A 68 -39.88 -17.19 29.89
C VAL A 68 -38.61 -17.12 30.72
N MET A 69 -37.70 -16.20 30.43
CA MET A 69 -36.46 -16.00 31.20
C MET A 69 -36.74 -15.29 32.51
N ASN A 70 -36.09 -15.75 33.59
CA ASN A 70 -36.01 -14.95 34.81
C ASN A 70 -35.10 -13.71 34.60
N GLU A 71 -35.23 -12.74 35.51
CA GLU A 71 -34.54 -11.44 35.38
C GLU A 71 -33.02 -11.57 35.28
N VAL A 72 -32.42 -12.47 36.06
CA VAL A 72 -30.95 -12.68 36.06
C VAL A 72 -30.47 -13.24 34.73
N VAL A 73 -31.14 -14.25 34.20
CA VAL A 73 -30.82 -14.86 32.91
C VAL A 73 -31.02 -13.84 31.77
N ARG A 74 -32.08 -13.07 31.81
CA ARG A 74 -32.35 -12.03 30.82
C ARG A 74 -31.24 -10.97 30.80
N ALA A 75 -30.89 -10.44 31.96
CA ALA A 75 -29.83 -9.45 32.07
C ALA A 75 -28.48 -9.98 31.54
N SER A 76 -28.14 -11.24 31.89
CA SER A 76 -26.90 -11.87 31.38
C SER A 76 -26.90 -12.02 29.87
N LYS A 77 -28.03 -12.38 29.26
CA LYS A 77 -28.13 -12.52 27.81
C LYS A 77 -28.07 -11.17 27.07
N GLU A 78 -28.68 -10.15 27.63
CA GLU A 78 -28.58 -8.78 27.11
C GLU A 78 -27.14 -8.29 27.13
N GLU A 79 -26.41 -8.52 28.24
CA GLU A 79 -25.00 -8.15 28.38
C GLU A 79 -24.13 -8.89 27.34
N GLU A 80 -24.30 -10.21 27.17
CA GLU A 80 -23.57 -10.99 26.16
C GLU A 80 -23.79 -10.45 24.74
N ILE A 81 -25.01 -10.05 24.40
CA ILE A 81 -25.36 -9.50 23.07
C ILE A 81 -24.71 -8.12 22.88
N LEU A 82 -24.79 -7.24 23.89
CA LEU A 82 -24.18 -5.92 23.84
C LEU A 82 -22.63 -5.99 23.74
N GLU A 83 -22.03 -6.89 24.50
CA GLU A 83 -20.57 -7.11 24.41
C GLU A 83 -20.15 -7.61 23.03
N LEU A 84 -20.90 -8.55 22.46
CA LEU A 84 -20.60 -9.07 21.13
C LEU A 84 -20.77 -7.99 20.05
N GLN A 85 -21.81 -7.17 20.15
CA GLN A 85 -22.02 -6.02 19.27
C GLN A 85 -20.84 -5.04 19.33
N LYS A 86 -20.36 -4.74 20.53
CA LYS A 86 -19.19 -3.88 20.72
C LYS A 86 -17.94 -4.53 20.12
N ARG A 87 -17.72 -5.83 20.35
CA ARG A 87 -16.59 -6.57 19.78
C ARG A 87 -16.58 -6.54 18.26
N ILE A 88 -17.77 -6.63 17.62
CA ILE A 88 -17.90 -6.51 16.15
C ILE A 88 -17.45 -5.13 15.69
N GLN A 89 -17.92 -4.07 16.34
CA GLN A 89 -17.53 -2.69 15.99
C GLN A 89 -16.02 -2.46 16.17
N ASP A 90 -15.48 -2.90 17.30
CA ASP A 90 -14.04 -2.80 17.58
C ASP A 90 -13.22 -3.60 16.55
N PHE A 91 -13.70 -4.80 16.15
CA PHE A 91 -13.04 -5.61 15.14
C PHE A 91 -13.06 -4.94 13.77
N GLN A 92 -14.18 -4.35 13.34
CA GLN A 92 -14.27 -3.62 12.07
C GLN A 92 -13.24 -2.48 11.99
N GLN A 93 -13.15 -1.69 13.05
CA GLN A 93 -12.17 -0.60 13.11
C GLN A 93 -10.72 -1.11 13.07
N LYS A 94 -10.41 -2.15 13.85
CA LYS A 94 -9.08 -2.78 13.86
C LYS A 94 -8.74 -3.45 12.54
N ALA A 95 -9.70 -4.09 11.90
CA ALA A 95 -9.52 -4.73 10.59
C ALA A 95 -9.14 -3.71 9.52
N GLN A 96 -9.81 -2.55 9.49
CA GLN A 96 -9.47 -1.47 8.56
C GLN A 96 -8.06 -0.94 8.78
N GLN A 97 -7.66 -0.70 10.03
CA GLN A 97 -6.30 -0.27 10.36
C GLN A 97 -5.26 -1.34 9.99
N SER A 98 -5.56 -2.61 10.25
CA SER A 98 -4.68 -3.73 9.93
C SER A 98 -4.51 -3.92 8.42
N LEU A 99 -5.55 -3.71 7.63
CA LEU A 99 -5.47 -3.72 6.16
C LEU A 99 -4.52 -2.64 5.65
N GLN A 100 -4.67 -1.41 6.12
CA GLN A 100 -3.81 -0.30 5.72
C GLN A 100 -2.35 -0.54 6.12
N GLN A 101 -2.12 -1.05 7.34
CA GLN A 101 -0.77 -1.41 7.80
C GLN A 101 -0.18 -2.55 6.97
N LYS A 102 -0.98 -3.56 6.62
CA LYS A 102 -0.55 -4.69 5.79
C LYS A 102 -0.17 -4.23 4.40
N GLU A 103 -0.98 -3.37 3.77
CA GLU A 103 -0.69 -2.77 2.47
C GLU A 103 0.64 -2.02 2.50
N THR A 104 0.83 -1.12 3.47
CA THR A 104 2.09 -0.39 3.64
C THR A 104 3.28 -1.34 3.75
N THR A 105 3.18 -2.37 4.62
CA THR A 105 4.25 -3.34 4.84
C THR A 105 4.58 -4.16 3.59
N LEU A 106 3.57 -4.48 2.77
CA LEU A 106 3.77 -5.24 1.53
C LEU A 106 4.35 -4.37 0.42
N MET A 107 4.01 -3.08 0.37
CA MET A 107 4.48 -2.15 -0.65
C MET A 107 5.87 -1.57 -0.36
N GLU A 108 6.25 -1.46 0.90
CA GLU A 108 7.54 -0.86 1.31
C GLU A 108 8.76 -1.49 0.62
N PRO A 109 8.95 -2.83 0.58
CA PRO A 109 10.10 -3.43 -0.10
C PRO A 109 10.06 -3.20 -1.62
N LEU A 110 8.89 -3.13 -2.23
CA LEU A 110 8.71 -2.86 -3.64
C LEU A 110 9.14 -1.43 -3.98
N ILE A 111 8.68 -0.46 -3.19
CA ILE A 111 9.05 0.95 -3.33
C ILE A 111 10.58 1.12 -3.11
N ALA A 112 11.15 0.46 -2.12
CA ALA A 112 12.58 0.49 -1.86
C ALA A 112 13.39 -0.08 -3.04
N LYS A 113 12.95 -1.18 -3.64
CA LYS A 113 13.57 -1.79 -4.83
C LYS A 113 13.51 -0.85 -6.04
N ALA A 114 12.35 -0.26 -6.31
CA ALA A 114 12.17 0.71 -7.38
C ALA A 114 13.08 1.94 -7.20
N LYS A 115 13.08 2.52 -6.01
CA LYS A 115 13.92 3.68 -5.65
C LYS A 115 15.42 3.38 -5.80
N LYS A 116 15.83 2.18 -5.38
CA LYS A 116 17.23 1.75 -5.56
C LYS A 116 17.58 1.65 -7.03
N ALA A 117 16.76 1.04 -7.86
CA ALA A 117 17.00 0.90 -9.30
C ALA A 117 17.06 2.27 -10.00
N ILE A 118 16.17 3.20 -9.68
CA ILE A 118 16.19 4.58 -10.19
C ILE A 118 17.50 5.26 -9.79
N THR A 119 17.92 5.12 -8.54
CA THR A 119 19.16 5.72 -8.03
C THR A 119 20.39 5.15 -8.74
N ASP A 120 20.46 3.84 -8.91
CA ASP A 120 21.57 3.17 -9.57
C ASP A 120 21.67 3.60 -11.05
N VAL A 121 20.55 3.60 -11.79
CA VAL A 121 20.48 4.07 -13.18
C VAL A 121 20.87 5.55 -13.29
N SER A 122 20.43 6.39 -12.35
CA SER A 122 20.77 7.80 -12.33
C SER A 122 22.29 8.01 -12.26
N LYS A 123 22.96 7.30 -11.34
CA LYS A 123 24.41 7.36 -11.18
C LYS A 123 25.16 6.84 -12.41
N GLU A 124 24.72 5.70 -12.95
CA GLU A 124 25.33 5.04 -14.10
C GLU A 124 25.26 5.92 -15.37
N ASN A 125 24.20 6.73 -15.52
CA ASN A 125 23.98 7.57 -16.69
C ASN A 125 24.28 9.06 -16.45
N GLY A 126 24.83 9.42 -15.28
CA GLY A 126 25.26 10.77 -14.96
C GLY A 126 24.12 11.78 -14.78
N TYR A 127 22.92 11.35 -14.40
CA TYR A 127 21.84 12.24 -14.03
C TYR A 127 22.15 12.91 -12.69
N SER A 128 22.01 14.24 -12.66
CA SER A 128 22.17 15.04 -11.44
C SER A 128 20.90 15.04 -10.59
N TYR A 129 19.74 15.04 -11.25
CA TYR A 129 18.43 15.03 -10.62
C TYR A 129 17.48 14.15 -11.43
N VAL A 130 16.58 13.47 -10.70
CA VAL A 130 15.47 12.72 -11.29
C VAL A 130 14.19 13.13 -10.58
N PHE A 131 13.19 13.50 -11.37
CA PHE A 131 11.90 13.93 -10.90
C PHE A 131 10.85 12.84 -11.09
N ASP A 132 9.98 12.68 -10.11
CA ASP A 132 8.82 11.80 -10.24
C ASP A 132 7.69 12.57 -10.96
N SER A 133 7.33 12.11 -12.16
CA SER A 133 6.24 12.71 -12.93
C SER A 133 4.85 12.19 -12.54
N SER A 134 4.77 11.13 -11.69
CA SER A 134 3.49 10.55 -11.28
C SER A 134 2.69 11.44 -10.33
N ILE A 135 3.35 12.32 -9.59
CA ILE A 135 2.73 13.16 -8.55
C ILE A 135 2.20 14.50 -9.07
N GLY A 136 2.28 14.76 -10.39
CA GLY A 136 1.79 15.98 -11.00
C GLY A 136 2.59 17.25 -10.66
N ALA A 137 3.78 17.12 -10.07
CA ALA A 137 4.65 18.26 -9.75
C ALA A 137 5.33 18.85 -11.00
N LEU A 138 5.49 18.06 -12.06
CA LEU A 138 6.04 18.48 -13.34
C LEU A 138 4.89 18.77 -14.31
N ILE A 139 4.81 20.01 -14.78
CA ILE A 139 3.79 20.47 -15.74
C ILE A 139 4.19 20.12 -17.18
N HIS A 140 5.50 20.15 -17.45
CA HIS A 140 6.08 19.85 -18.76
C HIS A 140 7.45 19.22 -18.60
N TYR A 141 7.75 18.20 -19.40
CA TYR A 141 9.05 17.53 -19.47
C TYR A 141 9.26 16.95 -20.88
N PRO A 142 10.51 16.94 -21.41
CA PRO A 142 10.82 16.31 -22.70
C PRO A 142 10.75 14.78 -22.60
N GLU A 143 10.18 14.13 -23.63
CA GLU A 143 10.13 12.65 -23.68
C GLU A 143 11.52 11.98 -23.67
N GLY A 144 12.53 12.66 -24.24
CA GLY A 144 13.91 12.14 -24.32
C GLY A 144 14.60 11.96 -22.98
N ASP A 145 14.08 12.53 -21.90
CA ASP A 145 14.64 12.46 -20.55
C ASP A 145 13.91 11.42 -19.66
N ASP A 146 13.01 10.60 -20.26
CA ASP A 146 12.32 9.52 -19.55
C ASP A 146 13.29 8.37 -19.23
N MET A 147 13.40 8.07 -17.94
CA MET A 147 14.28 7.03 -17.43
C MET A 147 13.60 5.66 -17.31
N LEU A 148 12.29 5.56 -17.53
CA LEU A 148 11.54 4.32 -17.36
C LEU A 148 12.13 3.14 -18.17
N PRO A 149 12.52 3.31 -19.46
CA PRO A 149 13.13 2.22 -20.23
C PRO A 149 14.45 1.73 -19.65
N LEU A 150 15.28 2.64 -19.14
CA LEU A 150 16.57 2.30 -18.51
C LEU A 150 16.37 1.54 -17.20
N VAL A 151 15.42 1.99 -16.38
CA VAL A 151 15.10 1.36 -15.10
C VAL A 151 14.45 -0.01 -15.30
N LYS A 152 13.56 -0.16 -16.30
CA LYS A 152 13.01 -1.47 -16.73
C LYS A 152 14.14 -2.44 -17.07
N LYS A 153 15.08 -2.02 -17.89
CA LYS A 153 16.26 -2.84 -18.26
C LYS A 153 17.07 -3.23 -17.02
N LYS A 154 17.30 -2.31 -16.09
CA LYS A 154 18.04 -2.55 -14.84
C LYS A 154 17.37 -3.59 -13.96
N LEU A 155 16.04 -3.59 -13.92
CA LEU A 155 15.23 -4.53 -13.16
C LEU A 155 14.93 -5.85 -13.89
N GLY A 156 15.35 -5.99 -15.15
CA GLY A 156 15.05 -7.16 -15.98
C GLY A 156 13.57 -7.27 -16.37
N LEU A 157 12.86 -6.13 -16.41
CA LEU A 157 11.44 -6.08 -16.79
C LEU A 157 11.29 -6.04 -18.32
N PRO A 158 10.12 -6.49 -18.87
CA PRO A 158 9.81 -6.39 -20.30
C PRO A 158 9.90 -4.95 -20.81
N GLN A 159 10.39 -4.77 -22.03
CA GLN A 159 10.50 -3.46 -22.67
C GLN A 159 9.15 -3.00 -23.21
#